data_018df2fd906aa40c109a621a8b63f846
#
_entry.id   018df2fd906aa40c109a621a8b63f846
#
_cell.length_a   1.000
_cell.length_b   1.000
_cell.length_c   1.000
_cell.angle_alpha   90.00
_cell.angle_beta   90.00
_cell.angle_gamma   90.00
#
_symmetry.space_group_name_H-M   'P 1'
#
loop_
_entity.id
_entity.type
_entity.pdbx_description
1 polymer ?
#
loop_
_entity_poly.entity_id
_entity_poly.type
_entity_poly.pdbx_seq_one_letter_code
_entity_poly.pdbx_strand_id
1 'polypeptide(L)'
;MSFLALDRLRTVPWRALAGLDAATPLGLVLSGQAAERVIDQTLRAQPQLTAAQRTALVEAIFGVSLWRRRIAAQLGAAQLGAAHPGAAQLDSAHLDQGYPPELLLFGLLRDLAGLDEVEAARLAGARGGGPLPEPTSLAERFSFPDWIAQVLEHGRAPEEAQALAAALCAPGPIFLRANTLRISRDSLARLLRAQGISTVPCAFASAGLRVTSRRPNLLAQAAGLFEVQDEGSQLLGELLEARPGETLLDLCAGAGGKTLQLAALLEDRGRIVACDPDLERLARLERRARKAGATCIEVGEARPCQRVLVDAPCSELGILRRGPDARWRRDLAQVAHFPALQRALLETALANVLPGGLLVYATCTLRDEENRGVALPFEREHPRLVRLAPRADRSLLAQDGFFESFPHRHGTDGFFAAVWQC
;
A
#
# COMPACT_ATOMS: atom_id res chain seq x y z
N MET A 1 -18.85 -7.06 16.40
CA MET A 1 -17.46 -7.04 15.94
C MET A 1 -17.17 -5.67 15.36
N SER A 2 -16.32 -4.86 15.99
CA SER A 2 -15.92 -3.54 15.48
C SER A 2 -14.92 -3.76 14.35
N PHE A 3 -15.41 -3.77 13.11
CA PHE A 3 -14.60 -4.01 11.90
C PHE A 3 -13.81 -2.79 11.43
N LEU A 4 -13.87 -1.67 12.15
CA LEU A 4 -13.33 -0.42 11.66
C LEU A 4 -12.25 0.09 12.61
N ALA A 5 -11.16 0.59 12.07
CA ALA A 5 -10.16 1.39 12.78
C ALA A 5 -10.76 2.66 13.46
N LEU A 6 -12.06 2.72 13.61
CA LEU A 6 -12.82 3.79 14.25
C LEU A 6 -12.56 3.87 15.76
N ASP A 7 -12.33 2.72 16.42
CA ASP A 7 -11.99 2.70 17.85
C ASP A 7 -10.74 3.55 18.15
N ARG A 8 -9.80 3.59 17.20
CA ARG A 8 -8.63 4.45 17.30
C ARG A 8 -9.00 5.93 17.31
N LEU A 9 -9.94 6.36 16.46
CA LEU A 9 -10.38 7.76 16.41
C LEU A 9 -10.99 8.21 17.73
N ARG A 10 -11.68 7.31 18.44
CA ARG A 10 -12.27 7.60 19.75
C ARG A 10 -11.24 7.81 20.87
N THR A 11 -10.01 7.36 20.67
CA THR A 11 -8.91 7.51 21.66
C THR A 11 -7.99 8.69 21.38
N VAL A 12 -8.21 9.43 20.29
CA VAL A 12 -7.41 10.60 19.92
C VAL A 12 -7.70 11.76 20.87
N PRO A 13 -6.69 12.51 21.33
CA PRO A 13 -6.89 13.68 22.19
C PRO A 13 -7.42 14.89 21.41
N TRP A 14 -8.64 14.80 20.85
CA TRP A 14 -9.22 15.79 19.94
C TRP A 14 -9.28 17.20 20.50
N ARG A 15 -9.44 17.36 21.82
CA ARG A 15 -9.42 18.69 22.48
C ARG A 15 -8.14 19.47 22.25
N ALA A 16 -7.06 18.77 21.92
CA ALA A 16 -5.77 19.39 21.59
C ALA A 16 -5.77 20.11 20.24
N LEU A 17 -6.80 19.94 19.39
CA LEU A 17 -7.00 20.74 18.17
C LEU A 17 -7.42 22.18 18.45
N ALA A 18 -7.89 22.49 19.66
CA ALA A 18 -8.35 23.84 19.99
C ALA A 18 -7.28 24.89 19.69
N GLY A 19 -7.64 25.86 18.84
CA GLY A 19 -6.73 26.94 18.42
C GLY A 19 -5.68 26.57 17.38
N LEU A 20 -5.73 25.34 16.83
CA LEU A 20 -4.88 24.93 15.70
C LEU A 20 -5.62 25.12 14.38
N ASP A 21 -4.90 25.53 13.35
CA ASP A 21 -5.38 25.50 11.97
C ASP A 21 -5.25 24.10 11.39
N ALA A 22 -6.34 23.35 11.37
CA ALA A 22 -6.43 22.06 10.68
C ALA A 22 -7.02 22.19 9.27
N ALA A 23 -7.72 23.28 8.96
CA ALA A 23 -8.41 23.48 7.69
C ALA A 23 -7.45 23.70 6.54
N THR A 24 -6.43 24.53 6.71
CA THR A 24 -5.42 24.80 5.66
C THR A 24 -4.71 23.51 5.20
N PRO A 25 -4.09 22.69 6.06
CA PRO A 25 -3.48 21.44 5.60
C PRO A 25 -4.50 20.44 5.03
N LEU A 26 -5.72 20.39 5.54
CA LEU A 26 -6.80 19.58 4.95
C LEU A 26 -7.14 20.04 3.54
N GLY A 27 -7.27 21.34 3.29
CA GLY A 27 -7.50 21.90 1.95
C GLY A 27 -6.43 21.49 0.93
N LEU A 28 -5.15 21.45 1.34
CA LEU A 28 -4.06 20.97 0.49
C LEU A 28 -4.20 19.49 0.13
N VAL A 29 -4.60 18.66 1.07
CA VAL A 29 -4.83 17.22 0.80
C VAL A 29 -6.06 17.01 -0.08
N LEU A 30 -7.13 17.73 0.16
CA LEU A 30 -8.35 17.67 -0.65
C LEU A 30 -8.12 18.15 -2.08
N SER A 31 -7.18 19.07 -2.30
CA SER A 31 -6.73 19.50 -3.65
C SER A 31 -5.77 18.52 -4.33
N GLY A 32 -5.49 17.34 -3.75
CA GLY A 32 -4.70 16.27 -4.36
C GLY A 32 -3.25 16.13 -3.89
N GLN A 33 -2.79 16.95 -2.93
CA GLN A 33 -1.47 16.74 -2.36
C GLN A 33 -1.45 15.49 -1.46
N ALA A 34 -0.30 14.78 -1.46
CA ALA A 34 -0.14 13.59 -0.63
C ALA A 34 -0.21 13.96 0.87
N ALA A 35 -1.08 13.28 1.62
CA ALA A 35 -1.33 13.56 3.03
C ALA A 35 -0.06 13.47 3.88
N GLU A 36 0.81 12.47 3.64
CA GLU A 36 2.08 12.34 4.36
C GLU A 36 3.00 13.55 4.16
N ARG A 37 3.07 14.07 2.92
CA ARG A 37 3.87 15.25 2.62
C ARG A 37 3.33 16.50 3.31
N VAL A 38 2.03 16.71 3.26
CA VAL A 38 1.36 17.85 3.91
C VAL A 38 1.57 17.77 5.42
N ILE A 39 1.40 16.60 6.04
CA ILE A 39 1.63 16.39 7.47
C ILE A 39 3.08 16.70 7.84
N ASP A 40 4.06 16.17 7.11
CA ASP A 40 5.48 16.40 7.40
C ASP A 40 5.82 17.90 7.31
N GLN A 41 5.35 18.59 6.28
CA GLN A 41 5.52 20.04 6.13
C GLN A 41 4.86 20.83 7.27
N THR A 42 3.62 20.48 7.61
CA THR A 42 2.87 21.15 8.71
C THR A 42 3.56 20.97 10.06
N LEU A 43 4.01 19.76 10.36
CA LEU A 43 4.68 19.48 11.63
C LEU A 43 6.07 20.12 11.72
N ARG A 44 6.80 20.24 10.62
CA ARG A 44 8.09 20.95 10.57
C ARG A 44 7.93 22.45 10.74
N ALA A 45 6.87 23.02 10.17
CA ALA A 45 6.56 24.45 10.30
C ALA A 45 6.12 24.82 11.74
N GLN A 46 5.70 23.85 12.55
CA GLN A 46 5.18 24.06 13.91
C GLN A 46 5.91 23.20 14.96
N PRO A 47 7.20 23.42 15.20
CA PRO A 47 8.01 22.59 16.11
C PRO A 47 7.53 22.67 17.58
N GLN A 48 6.82 23.75 17.96
CA GLN A 48 6.30 24.01 19.30
C GLN A 48 5.10 23.12 19.69
N LEU A 49 4.47 22.41 18.75
CA LEU A 49 3.31 21.58 19.05
C LEU A 49 3.64 20.49 20.06
N THR A 50 2.78 20.33 21.05
CA THR A 50 2.83 19.22 22.01
C THR A 50 2.58 17.87 21.31
N ALA A 51 2.92 16.76 21.96
CA ALA A 51 2.65 15.44 21.44
C ALA A 51 1.15 15.19 21.18
N ALA A 52 0.26 15.68 22.07
CA ALA A 52 -1.18 15.58 21.92
C ALA A 52 -1.69 16.37 20.70
N GLN A 53 -1.19 17.59 20.50
CA GLN A 53 -1.53 18.44 19.36
C GLN A 53 -1.07 17.82 18.03
N ARG A 54 0.17 17.32 17.99
CA ARG A 54 0.68 16.59 16.80
C ARG A 54 -0.18 15.40 16.47
N THR A 55 -0.55 14.60 17.46
CA THR A 55 -1.41 13.43 17.27
C THR A 55 -2.77 13.84 16.73
N ALA A 56 -3.44 14.80 17.35
CA ALA A 56 -4.77 15.25 16.95
C ALA A 56 -4.77 15.83 15.52
N LEU A 57 -3.76 16.65 15.17
CA LEU A 57 -3.64 17.25 13.84
C LEU A 57 -3.37 16.18 12.75
N VAL A 58 -2.47 15.24 13.00
CA VAL A 58 -2.19 14.11 12.09
C VAL A 58 -3.43 13.26 11.87
N GLU A 59 -4.14 12.91 12.96
CA GLU A 59 -5.36 12.08 12.85
C GLU A 59 -6.52 12.86 12.19
N ALA A 60 -6.58 14.19 12.32
CA ALA A 60 -7.56 15.01 11.59
C ALA A 60 -7.29 14.94 10.08
N ILE A 61 -6.05 15.14 9.65
CA ILE A 61 -5.66 15.12 8.23
C ILE A 61 -5.86 13.72 7.63
N PHE A 62 -5.33 12.67 8.27
CA PHE A 62 -5.51 11.30 7.79
C PHE A 62 -6.96 10.84 7.89
N GLY A 63 -7.66 11.17 8.97
CA GLY A 63 -9.04 10.76 9.19
C GLY A 63 -9.98 11.33 8.12
N VAL A 64 -9.88 12.63 7.83
CA VAL A 64 -10.67 13.23 6.74
C VAL A 64 -10.25 12.63 5.40
N SER A 65 -8.96 12.51 5.09
CA SER A 65 -8.48 11.89 3.86
C SER A 65 -9.02 10.48 3.66
N LEU A 66 -9.05 9.68 4.71
CA LEU A 66 -9.52 8.31 4.65
C LEU A 66 -11.05 8.22 4.52
N TRP A 67 -11.79 9.03 5.28
CA TRP A 67 -13.23 8.88 5.48
C TRP A 67 -14.08 9.93 4.76
N ARG A 68 -13.48 10.77 3.90
CA ARG A 68 -14.14 11.92 3.29
C ARG A 68 -15.45 11.59 2.57
N ARG A 69 -15.52 10.48 1.81
CA ARG A 69 -16.73 10.07 1.12
C ARG A 69 -17.83 9.64 2.08
N ARG A 70 -17.49 8.85 3.11
CA ARG A 70 -18.45 8.48 4.15
C ARG A 70 -19.01 9.73 4.83
N ILE A 71 -18.15 10.66 5.20
CA ILE A 71 -18.53 11.91 5.84
C ILE A 71 -19.39 12.75 4.88
N ALA A 72 -18.99 12.90 3.63
CA ALA A 72 -19.72 13.66 2.62
C ALA A 72 -21.12 13.06 2.34
N ALA A 73 -21.24 11.74 2.22
CA ALA A 73 -22.52 11.05 2.04
C ALA A 73 -23.45 11.31 3.21
N GLN A 74 -22.93 11.25 4.43
CA GLN A 74 -23.71 11.53 5.64
C GLN A 74 -24.14 13.01 5.73
N LEU A 75 -23.23 13.96 5.40
CA LEU A 75 -23.54 15.39 5.37
C LEU A 75 -24.57 15.75 4.28
N GLY A 76 -24.41 15.17 3.07
CA GLY A 76 -25.31 15.40 1.94
C GLY A 76 -26.73 14.93 2.21
N ALA A 77 -26.88 13.76 2.80
CA ALA A 77 -28.19 13.23 3.17
C ALA A 77 -28.88 14.08 4.27
N ALA A 78 -28.13 14.66 5.19
CA ALA A 78 -28.66 15.58 6.19
C ALA A 78 -29.11 16.93 5.59
N GLN A 79 -28.51 17.38 4.49
CA GLN A 79 -28.91 18.59 3.77
C GLN A 79 -30.06 18.34 2.79
N LEU A 80 -30.18 17.15 2.23
CA LEU A 80 -31.25 16.77 1.27
C LEU A 80 -32.61 16.58 1.91
N GLY A 81 -32.71 16.41 3.24
CA GLY A 81 -33.97 16.53 3.97
C GLY A 81 -34.61 17.90 3.89
N ALA A 82 -33.94 18.92 3.32
CA ALA A 82 -34.38 20.30 3.19
C ALA A 82 -34.38 20.84 1.73
N ALA A 83 -34.75 20.02 0.75
CA ALA A 83 -35.02 20.40 -0.66
C ALA A 83 -33.78 20.65 -1.57
N HIS A 84 -33.36 19.62 -2.32
CA HIS A 84 -32.93 19.84 -3.72
C HIS A 84 -33.10 18.57 -4.57
N PRO A 85 -33.83 18.63 -5.73
CA PRO A 85 -34.07 17.49 -6.61
C PRO A 85 -32.90 17.08 -7.51
N GLY A 86 -31.70 17.66 -7.35
CA GLY A 86 -30.55 17.46 -8.23
C GLY A 86 -29.41 16.58 -7.73
N ALA A 87 -29.45 16.11 -6.49
CA ALA A 87 -28.31 15.41 -5.88
C ALA A 87 -28.15 13.94 -6.32
N ALA A 88 -29.11 13.38 -7.05
CA ALA A 88 -29.06 11.99 -7.54
C ALA A 88 -28.15 11.78 -8.76
N GLN A 89 -27.51 12.81 -9.29
CA GLN A 89 -26.68 12.77 -10.51
C GLN A 89 -25.27 13.38 -10.35
N LEU A 90 -24.83 13.65 -9.13
CA LEU A 90 -23.41 13.99 -8.92
C LEU A 90 -22.58 12.71 -9.09
N ASP A 91 -21.72 12.72 -10.10
CA ASP A 91 -20.72 11.67 -10.31
C ASP A 91 -20.01 11.36 -8.98
N SER A 92 -20.16 10.13 -8.52
CA SER A 92 -19.75 9.70 -7.18
C SER A 92 -18.25 9.93 -6.88
N ALA A 93 -17.44 10.14 -7.91
CA ALA A 93 -16.04 10.51 -7.80
C ALA A 93 -15.82 11.92 -7.22
N HIS A 94 -16.84 12.77 -7.14
CA HIS A 94 -16.73 14.20 -6.81
C HIS A 94 -17.64 14.62 -5.65
N LEU A 95 -18.30 13.69 -4.97
CA LEU A 95 -19.21 13.98 -3.85
C LEU A 95 -18.59 14.79 -2.72
N ASP A 96 -17.28 14.72 -2.57
CA ASP A 96 -16.52 15.39 -1.52
C ASP A 96 -15.90 16.73 -1.94
N GLN A 97 -15.86 17.04 -3.25
CA GLN A 97 -15.24 18.27 -3.76
C GLN A 97 -16.04 19.56 -3.46
N GLY A 98 -17.29 19.42 -3.01
CA GLY A 98 -18.15 20.55 -2.66
C GLY A 98 -18.16 20.92 -1.18
N TYR A 99 -17.51 20.14 -0.31
CA TYR A 99 -17.52 20.40 1.13
C TYR A 99 -16.27 21.11 1.60
N PRO A 100 -16.37 22.20 2.37
CA PRO A 100 -15.23 22.87 2.97
C PRO A 100 -14.54 21.95 3.99
N PRO A 101 -13.20 22.08 4.12
CA PRO A 101 -12.40 21.24 5.02
C PRO A 101 -12.93 21.19 6.46
N GLU A 102 -13.42 22.31 6.96
CA GLU A 102 -13.98 22.46 8.30
C GLU A 102 -15.23 21.60 8.49
N LEU A 103 -16.09 21.50 7.46
CA LEU A 103 -17.29 20.71 7.54
C LEU A 103 -17.00 19.21 7.49
N LEU A 104 -16.02 18.79 6.70
CA LEU A 104 -15.53 17.40 6.70
C LEU A 104 -14.87 17.05 8.05
N LEU A 105 -14.12 17.98 8.64
CA LEU A 105 -13.55 17.79 9.97
C LEU A 105 -14.64 17.69 11.03
N PHE A 106 -15.68 18.50 10.95
CA PHE A 106 -16.85 18.41 11.82
C PHE A 106 -17.49 17.01 11.76
N GLY A 107 -17.76 16.51 10.56
CA GLY A 107 -18.29 15.17 10.36
C GLY A 107 -17.38 14.07 10.93
N LEU A 108 -16.07 14.16 10.72
CA LEU A 108 -15.10 13.25 11.33
C LEU A 108 -15.22 13.22 12.85
N LEU A 109 -15.22 14.41 13.47
CA LEU A 109 -15.22 14.55 14.93
C LEU A 109 -16.52 14.05 15.56
N ARG A 110 -17.68 14.41 14.96
CA ARG A 110 -18.99 14.02 15.47
C ARG A 110 -19.28 12.53 15.25
N ASP A 111 -19.12 12.05 14.01
CA ASP A 111 -19.68 10.77 13.58
C ASP A 111 -18.73 9.58 13.76
N LEU A 112 -17.45 9.82 13.56
CA LEU A 112 -16.46 8.77 13.63
C LEU A 112 -15.67 8.80 14.95
N ALA A 113 -15.35 9.98 15.44
CA ALA A 113 -14.67 10.14 16.73
C ALA A 113 -15.62 10.12 17.92
N GLY A 114 -16.93 10.38 17.72
CA GLY A 114 -17.98 10.29 18.75
C GLY A 114 -18.01 11.47 19.72
N LEU A 115 -17.56 12.66 19.29
CA LEU A 115 -17.71 13.88 20.07
C LEU A 115 -19.17 14.37 19.99
N ASP A 116 -19.62 15.07 21.01
CA ASP A 116 -20.89 15.78 20.92
C ASP A 116 -20.84 16.91 19.86
N GLU A 117 -22.01 17.31 19.38
CA GLU A 117 -22.13 18.28 18.27
C GLU A 117 -21.51 19.64 18.60
N VAL A 118 -21.64 20.10 19.83
CA VAL A 118 -21.13 21.41 20.27
C VAL A 118 -19.60 21.38 20.30
N GLU A 119 -19.00 20.33 20.83
CA GLU A 119 -17.54 20.18 20.90
C GLU A 119 -16.95 19.98 19.50
N ALA A 120 -17.57 19.15 18.67
CA ALA A 120 -17.17 18.93 17.27
C ALA A 120 -17.20 20.25 16.47
N ALA A 121 -18.27 21.03 16.59
CA ALA A 121 -18.41 22.31 15.93
C ALA A 121 -17.36 23.35 16.41
N ARG A 122 -17.09 23.39 17.71
CA ARG A 122 -16.07 24.28 18.27
C ARG A 122 -14.66 23.95 17.78
N LEU A 123 -14.33 22.66 17.66
CA LEU A 123 -12.99 22.23 17.23
C LEU A 123 -12.81 22.35 15.72
N ALA A 124 -13.85 22.10 14.94
CA ALA A 124 -13.80 22.17 13.49
C ALA A 124 -13.99 23.59 12.93
N GLY A 125 -14.59 24.50 13.70
CA GLY A 125 -14.95 25.84 13.21
C GLY A 125 -16.16 25.86 12.28
N ALA A 126 -16.93 24.76 12.19
CA ALA A 126 -18.10 24.62 11.34
C ALA A 126 -19.21 23.82 12.03
N ARG A 127 -20.45 23.98 11.55
CA ARG A 127 -21.61 23.17 11.98
C ARG A 127 -22.30 22.56 10.78
N GLY A 128 -22.69 21.30 10.91
CA GLY A 128 -23.62 20.60 10.03
C GLY A 128 -24.83 20.14 10.84
N GLY A 129 -26.01 20.03 10.24
CA GLY A 129 -27.23 19.73 10.98
C GLY A 129 -27.79 18.33 10.69
N GLY A 130 -28.61 17.83 11.63
CA GLY A 130 -29.43 16.64 11.52
C GLY A 130 -28.75 15.30 11.83
N PRO A 131 -29.55 14.24 12.09
CA PRO A 131 -29.03 12.89 12.23
C PRO A 131 -28.47 12.42 10.92
N LEU A 132 -27.32 11.71 10.97
CA LEU A 132 -26.69 11.17 9.78
C LEU A 132 -27.21 9.77 9.47
N PRO A 133 -27.62 9.49 8.22
CA PRO A 133 -28.02 8.16 7.82
C PRO A 133 -26.81 7.23 7.81
N GLU A 134 -27.03 5.96 8.12
CA GLU A 134 -25.99 4.95 7.95
C GLU A 134 -25.67 4.76 6.47
N PRO A 135 -24.38 4.66 6.12
CA PRO A 135 -23.97 4.39 4.75
C PRO A 135 -24.50 3.05 4.24
N THR A 136 -25.05 3.01 3.03
CA THR A 136 -25.70 1.83 2.46
C THR A 136 -24.80 1.00 1.58
N SER A 137 -23.94 1.64 0.79
CA SER A 137 -23.02 0.96 -0.12
C SER A 137 -21.65 0.66 0.54
N LEU A 138 -20.89 -0.30 -0.02
CA LEU A 138 -19.52 -0.55 0.38
C LEU A 138 -18.64 0.69 0.20
N ALA A 139 -18.83 1.40 -0.91
CA ALA A 139 -18.12 2.62 -1.24
C ALA A 139 -18.30 3.72 -0.19
N GLU A 140 -19.53 3.97 0.27
CA GLU A 140 -19.80 4.94 1.33
C GLU A 140 -19.32 4.45 2.69
N ARG A 141 -19.60 3.19 3.04
CA ARG A 141 -19.25 2.61 4.35
C ARG A 141 -17.75 2.65 4.62
N PHE A 142 -16.93 2.34 3.61
CA PHE A 142 -15.47 2.28 3.72
C PHE A 142 -14.76 3.43 3.02
N SER A 143 -15.52 4.39 2.50
CA SER A 143 -14.99 5.61 1.87
C SER A 143 -14.03 5.31 0.71
N PHE A 144 -14.51 4.56 -0.29
CA PHE A 144 -13.81 4.32 -1.55
C PHE A 144 -14.50 5.04 -2.72
N PRO A 145 -13.77 5.45 -3.77
CA PRO A 145 -14.35 5.71 -5.08
C PRO A 145 -15.15 4.51 -5.59
N ASP A 146 -16.20 4.71 -6.39
CA ASP A 146 -17.06 3.62 -6.88
C ASP A 146 -16.27 2.58 -7.67
N TRP A 147 -15.36 3.02 -8.53
CA TRP A 147 -14.55 2.10 -9.30
C TRP A 147 -13.66 1.19 -8.43
N ILE A 148 -13.15 1.68 -7.30
CA ILE A 148 -12.41 0.83 -6.34
C ILE A 148 -13.36 -0.11 -5.62
N ALA A 149 -14.53 0.36 -5.17
CA ALA A 149 -15.53 -0.49 -4.54
C ALA A 149 -15.94 -1.64 -5.47
N GLN A 150 -16.18 -1.37 -6.75
CA GLN A 150 -16.47 -2.39 -7.77
C GLN A 150 -15.33 -3.42 -7.88
N VAL A 151 -14.07 -3.00 -7.87
CA VAL A 151 -12.93 -3.93 -7.87
C VAL A 151 -12.94 -4.80 -6.61
N LEU A 152 -13.27 -4.24 -5.44
CA LEU A 152 -13.32 -4.99 -4.18
C LEU A 152 -14.48 -5.99 -4.13
N GLU A 153 -15.59 -5.69 -4.79
CA GLU A 153 -16.79 -6.54 -4.87
C GLU A 153 -16.68 -7.60 -5.97
N HIS A 154 -15.89 -7.34 -7.01
CA HIS A 154 -15.79 -8.22 -8.17
C HIS A 154 -15.34 -9.65 -7.78
N GLY A 155 -16.19 -10.64 -8.11
CA GLY A 155 -15.90 -12.06 -7.87
C GLY A 155 -15.84 -12.47 -6.38
N ARG A 156 -16.32 -11.64 -5.46
CA ARG A 156 -16.30 -11.91 -4.01
C ARG A 156 -17.70 -11.91 -3.40
N ALA A 157 -17.91 -12.73 -2.39
CA ALA A 157 -19.10 -12.65 -1.54
C ALA A 157 -19.13 -11.29 -0.79
N PRO A 158 -20.31 -10.75 -0.46
CA PRO A 158 -20.42 -9.46 0.21
C PRO A 158 -19.63 -9.36 1.51
N GLU A 159 -19.59 -10.42 2.30
CA GLU A 159 -18.88 -10.49 3.58
C GLU A 159 -17.35 -10.43 3.37
N GLU A 160 -16.88 -11.06 2.32
CA GLU A 160 -15.46 -11.04 1.96
C GLU A 160 -15.04 -9.67 1.43
N ALA A 161 -15.84 -9.07 0.55
CA ALA A 161 -15.61 -7.71 0.06
C ALA A 161 -15.56 -6.69 1.21
N GLN A 162 -16.45 -6.82 2.21
CA GLN A 162 -16.43 -6.00 3.41
C GLN A 162 -15.19 -6.22 4.27
N ALA A 163 -14.78 -7.48 4.46
CA ALA A 163 -13.57 -7.81 5.22
C ALA A 163 -12.30 -7.24 4.55
N LEU A 164 -12.21 -7.35 3.22
CA LEU A 164 -11.12 -6.77 2.43
C LEU A 164 -11.12 -5.24 2.53
N ALA A 165 -12.27 -4.59 2.33
CA ALA A 165 -12.43 -3.15 2.45
C ALA A 165 -12.02 -2.64 3.84
N ALA A 166 -12.46 -3.33 4.91
CA ALA A 166 -12.09 -3.01 6.28
C ALA A 166 -10.57 -3.13 6.51
N ALA A 167 -9.94 -4.18 5.99
CA ALA A 167 -8.50 -4.39 6.11
C ALA A 167 -7.67 -3.34 5.37
N LEU A 168 -8.18 -2.83 4.22
CA LEU A 168 -7.56 -1.73 3.48
C LEU A 168 -7.75 -0.35 4.14
N CYS A 169 -8.73 -0.22 5.02
CA CYS A 169 -8.94 0.99 5.84
C CYS A 169 -8.16 0.98 7.15
N ALA A 170 -7.65 -0.18 7.57
CA ALA A 170 -6.86 -0.31 8.79
C ALA A 170 -5.36 -0.10 8.51
N PRO A 171 -4.60 0.55 9.42
CA PRO A 171 -3.15 0.63 9.27
C PRO A 171 -2.52 -0.76 9.16
N GLY A 172 -1.70 -0.96 8.13
CA GLY A 172 -1.00 -2.23 7.95
C GLY A 172 0.09 -2.46 9.02
N PRO A 173 0.39 -3.72 9.37
CA PRO A 173 1.52 -4.07 10.21
C PRO A 173 2.83 -3.55 9.63
N ILE A 174 3.80 -3.27 10.48
CA ILE A 174 5.17 -2.97 10.06
C ILE A 174 5.92 -4.30 9.97
N PHE A 175 6.43 -4.58 8.78
CA PHE A 175 7.29 -5.73 8.53
C PHE A 175 8.71 -5.29 8.22
N LEU A 176 9.67 -6.06 8.70
CA LEU A 176 11.10 -5.87 8.46
C LEU A 176 11.62 -7.12 7.76
N ARG A 177 12.44 -6.94 6.73
CA ARG A 177 13.23 -8.02 6.15
C ARG A 177 14.66 -7.89 6.63
N ALA A 178 15.17 -8.93 7.30
CA ALA A 178 16.58 -8.99 7.67
C ALA A 178 17.46 -8.99 6.41
N ASN A 179 18.53 -8.22 6.43
CA ASN A 179 19.58 -8.32 5.41
C ASN A 179 20.49 -9.49 5.75
N THR A 180 20.22 -10.65 5.18
CA THR A 180 20.94 -11.89 5.49
C THR A 180 22.40 -11.90 5.05
N LEU A 181 22.83 -10.92 4.25
CA LEU A 181 24.26 -10.68 4.01
C LEU A 181 25.00 -10.20 5.26
N ARG A 182 24.32 -9.63 6.23
CA ARG A 182 24.90 -8.97 7.39
C ARG A 182 24.43 -9.53 8.73
N ILE A 183 23.19 -9.98 8.81
CA ILE A 183 22.60 -10.44 10.07
C ILE A 183 21.49 -11.47 9.80
N SER A 184 21.45 -12.52 10.60
CA SER A 184 20.31 -13.45 10.55
C SER A 184 19.04 -12.81 11.13
N ARG A 185 17.87 -13.29 10.70
CA ARG A 185 16.58 -12.85 11.23
C ARG A 185 16.52 -12.88 12.76
N ASP A 186 17.00 -13.99 13.35
CA ASP A 186 16.92 -14.20 14.80
C ASP A 186 17.91 -13.29 15.57
N SER A 187 19.07 -13.01 14.98
CA SER A 187 20.02 -12.04 15.55
C SER A 187 19.50 -10.62 15.45
N LEU A 188 18.83 -10.26 14.35
CA LEU A 188 18.13 -8.99 14.21
C LEU A 188 17.02 -8.85 15.25
N ALA A 189 16.22 -9.89 15.49
CA ALA A 189 15.16 -9.86 16.50
C ALA A 189 15.72 -9.61 17.91
N ARG A 190 16.88 -10.24 18.25
CA ARG A 190 17.57 -9.98 19.53
C ARG A 190 18.07 -8.54 19.63
N LEU A 191 18.69 -8.04 18.56
CA LEU A 191 19.21 -6.66 18.50
C LEU A 191 18.08 -5.64 18.70
N LEU A 192 16.95 -5.81 18.01
CA LEU A 192 15.79 -4.93 18.11
C LEU A 192 15.17 -4.98 19.51
N ARG A 193 15.08 -6.17 20.11
CA ARG A 193 14.58 -6.33 21.49
C ARG A 193 15.43 -5.59 22.50
N ALA A 194 16.77 -5.62 22.36
CA ALA A 194 17.68 -4.86 23.22
C ALA A 194 17.48 -3.34 23.11
N GLN A 195 16.86 -2.88 22.01
CA GLN A 195 16.50 -1.48 21.78
C GLN A 195 15.03 -1.18 22.11
N GLY A 196 14.33 -2.09 22.80
CA GLY A 196 12.93 -1.92 23.18
C GLY A 196 11.91 -2.17 22.05
N ILE A 197 12.34 -2.75 20.91
CA ILE A 197 11.48 -3.04 19.78
C ILE A 197 11.13 -4.54 19.78
N SER A 198 9.86 -4.84 20.09
CA SER A 198 9.35 -6.22 20.06
C SER A 198 8.99 -6.64 18.64
N THR A 199 9.41 -7.84 18.26
CA THR A 199 9.10 -8.43 16.95
C THR A 199 8.75 -9.91 17.11
N VAL A 200 8.00 -10.43 16.14
CA VAL A 200 7.76 -11.87 15.96
C VAL A 200 8.17 -12.27 14.53
N PRO A 201 8.57 -13.52 14.30
CA PRO A 201 8.79 -14.00 12.93
C PRO A 201 7.54 -13.79 12.06
N CYS A 202 7.74 -13.49 10.79
CA CYS A 202 6.69 -13.50 9.80
C CYS A 202 6.08 -14.91 9.63
N ALA A 203 4.83 -14.97 9.18
CA ALA A 203 4.14 -16.25 9.01
C ALA A 203 4.67 -17.02 7.80
N PHE A 204 5.07 -16.32 6.76
CA PHE A 204 5.40 -16.89 5.44
C PHE A 204 6.84 -16.58 5.01
N ALA A 205 7.30 -15.33 5.16
CA ALA A 205 8.60 -14.90 4.67
C ALA A 205 9.74 -15.33 5.63
N SER A 206 10.75 -16.03 5.06
CA SER A 206 11.84 -16.66 5.83
C SER A 206 12.74 -15.66 6.58
N ALA A 207 13.04 -14.51 5.98
CA ALA A 207 13.85 -13.43 6.54
C ALA A 207 13.02 -12.34 7.24
N GLY A 208 11.69 -12.54 7.33
CA GLY A 208 10.75 -11.53 7.78
C GLY A 208 10.53 -11.48 9.29
N LEU A 209 10.37 -10.27 9.81
CA LEU A 209 9.93 -9.97 11.18
C LEU A 209 8.74 -9.02 11.14
N ARG A 210 7.70 -9.30 11.92
CA ARG A 210 6.59 -8.38 12.17
C ARG A 210 6.83 -7.64 13.48
N VAL A 211 6.78 -6.30 13.44
CA VAL A 211 6.88 -5.44 14.62
C VAL A 211 5.58 -5.52 15.42
N THR A 212 5.69 -5.73 16.74
CA THR A 212 4.55 -5.83 17.67
C THR A 212 4.51 -4.70 18.70
N SER A 213 5.60 -3.97 18.88
CA SER A 213 5.65 -2.77 19.72
C SER A 213 4.99 -1.56 19.03
N ARG A 214 4.69 -0.50 19.82
CA ARG A 214 4.26 0.79 19.26
C ARG A 214 5.34 1.30 18.31
N ARG A 215 4.94 2.06 17.25
CA ARG A 215 5.80 2.53 16.14
C ARG A 215 7.19 2.95 16.64
N PRO A 216 8.23 2.15 16.38
CA PRO A 216 9.59 2.52 16.74
C PRO A 216 10.17 3.49 15.73
N ASN A 217 11.15 4.29 16.16
CA ASN A 217 11.95 5.07 15.22
C ASN A 217 12.97 4.14 14.53
N LEU A 218 12.55 3.51 13.43
CA LEU A 218 13.38 2.58 12.67
C LEU A 218 14.47 3.28 11.84
N LEU A 219 14.33 4.58 11.55
CA LEU A 219 15.25 5.31 10.68
C LEU A 219 16.65 5.47 11.30
N ALA A 220 16.74 5.66 12.61
CA ALA A 220 18.00 5.80 13.31
C ALA A 220 18.83 4.50 13.37
N GLN A 221 18.19 3.35 13.11
CA GLN A 221 18.76 2.03 13.33
C GLN A 221 19.11 1.29 12.04
N ALA A 222 18.77 1.87 10.89
CA ALA A 222 18.92 1.22 9.58
C ALA A 222 20.36 1.27 9.05
N ALA A 223 21.33 0.70 9.78
CA ALA A 223 22.71 0.57 9.31
C ALA A 223 22.89 -0.47 8.16
N GLY A 224 21.84 -0.68 7.33
CA GLY A 224 21.85 -1.71 6.28
C GLY A 224 21.63 -3.14 6.82
N LEU A 225 21.16 -3.28 8.06
CA LEU A 225 20.88 -4.58 8.70
C LEU A 225 19.49 -5.13 8.34
N PHE A 226 18.56 -4.25 7.96
CA PHE A 226 17.21 -4.61 7.54
C PHE A 226 16.59 -3.58 6.61
N GLU A 227 15.53 -3.99 5.95
CA GLU A 227 14.65 -3.15 5.15
C GLU A 227 13.22 -3.18 5.72
N VAL A 228 12.52 -2.04 5.68
CA VAL A 228 11.07 -2.02 5.93
C VAL A 228 10.39 -2.47 4.65
N GLN A 229 9.83 -3.67 4.64
CA GLN A 229 9.20 -4.27 3.48
C GLN A 229 8.06 -5.18 3.92
N ASP A 230 6.88 -5.02 3.29
CA ASP A 230 5.74 -5.88 3.58
C ASP A 230 6.07 -7.36 3.33
N GLU A 231 5.47 -8.25 4.13
CA GLU A 231 5.72 -9.69 4.04
C GLU A 231 5.33 -10.24 2.66
N GLY A 232 4.20 -9.83 2.08
CA GLY A 232 3.80 -10.22 0.73
C GLY A 232 4.82 -9.79 -0.33
N SER A 233 5.37 -8.58 -0.21
CA SER A 233 6.45 -8.11 -1.09
C SER A 233 7.74 -8.92 -0.93
N GLN A 234 8.04 -9.41 0.27
CA GLN A 234 9.18 -10.33 0.48
C GLN A 234 8.96 -11.66 -0.24
N LEU A 235 7.74 -12.21 -0.17
CA LEU A 235 7.38 -13.46 -0.85
C LEU A 235 7.59 -13.36 -2.37
N LEU A 236 7.24 -12.24 -3.01
CA LEU A 236 7.46 -12.05 -4.45
C LEU A 236 8.94 -12.21 -4.86
N GLY A 237 9.88 -11.74 -4.04
CA GLY A 237 11.31 -11.98 -4.26
C GLY A 237 11.71 -13.45 -4.09
N GLU A 238 11.09 -14.15 -3.14
CA GLU A 238 11.33 -15.59 -2.91
C GLU A 238 10.81 -16.46 -4.06
N LEU A 239 9.71 -16.06 -4.75
CA LEU A 239 9.16 -16.78 -5.90
C LEU A 239 10.16 -16.93 -7.08
N LEU A 240 11.16 -16.04 -7.15
CA LEU A 240 12.18 -16.13 -8.18
C LEU A 240 13.15 -17.31 -7.95
N GLU A 241 13.14 -17.92 -6.77
CA GLU A 241 14.02 -19.05 -6.40
C GLU A 241 15.51 -18.81 -6.75
N ALA A 242 15.98 -17.59 -6.54
CA ALA A 242 17.34 -17.18 -6.86
C ALA A 242 18.38 -18.04 -6.13
N ARG A 243 19.42 -18.47 -6.85
CA ARG A 243 20.50 -19.33 -6.33
C ARG A 243 21.85 -18.65 -6.48
N PRO A 244 22.75 -18.80 -5.51
CA PRO A 244 24.11 -18.29 -5.62
C PRO A 244 24.81 -18.68 -6.93
N GLY A 245 25.40 -17.69 -7.61
CA GLY A 245 26.08 -17.85 -8.89
C GLY A 245 25.23 -17.55 -10.12
N GLU A 246 23.91 -17.39 -9.99
CA GLU A 246 23.02 -17.07 -11.11
C GLU A 246 23.10 -15.61 -11.53
N THR A 247 22.62 -15.33 -12.74
CA THR A 247 22.35 -13.99 -13.28
C THR A 247 20.88 -13.69 -13.25
N LEU A 248 20.51 -12.54 -12.68
CA LEU A 248 19.12 -12.10 -12.51
C LEU A 248 18.89 -10.75 -13.19
N LEU A 249 17.69 -10.54 -13.68
CA LEU A 249 17.19 -9.25 -14.15
C LEU A 249 16.01 -8.81 -13.28
N ASP A 250 16.11 -7.63 -12.67
CA ASP A 250 15.01 -6.91 -12.05
C ASP A 250 14.62 -5.76 -12.99
N LEU A 251 13.57 -5.98 -13.79
CA LEU A 251 13.21 -5.09 -14.90
C LEU A 251 12.52 -3.81 -14.42
N CYS A 252 11.98 -3.80 -13.21
CA CYS A 252 11.29 -2.64 -12.61
C CYS A 252 11.82 -2.40 -11.18
N ALA A 253 13.13 -2.24 -11.06
CA ALA A 253 13.84 -2.28 -9.78
C ALA A 253 13.45 -1.16 -8.79
N GLY A 254 13.00 -0.02 -9.29
CA GLY A 254 12.66 1.13 -8.48
C GLY A 254 13.82 1.56 -7.57
N ALA A 255 13.53 1.75 -6.28
CA ALA A 255 14.54 2.07 -5.28
C ALA A 255 15.23 0.83 -4.69
N GLY A 256 15.05 -0.37 -5.26
CA GLY A 256 15.81 -1.57 -4.96
C GLY A 256 15.28 -2.44 -3.83
N GLY A 257 14.02 -2.34 -3.45
CA GLY A 257 13.48 -3.15 -2.35
C GLY A 257 13.63 -4.66 -2.59
N LYS A 258 13.19 -5.14 -3.77
CA LYS A 258 13.32 -6.54 -4.19
C LYS A 258 14.73 -6.84 -4.69
N THR A 259 15.40 -5.92 -5.41
CA THR A 259 16.78 -6.07 -5.88
C THR A 259 17.74 -6.41 -4.73
N LEU A 260 17.65 -5.68 -3.58
CA LEU A 260 18.43 -5.96 -2.39
C LEU A 260 18.10 -7.31 -1.74
N GLN A 261 16.86 -7.76 -1.85
CA GLN A 261 16.45 -9.09 -1.42
C GLN A 261 17.09 -10.17 -2.29
N LEU A 262 17.05 -9.98 -3.60
CA LEU A 262 17.67 -10.91 -4.56
C LEU A 262 19.17 -11.03 -4.32
N ALA A 263 19.87 -9.92 -4.02
CA ALA A 263 21.28 -9.94 -3.66
C ALA A 263 21.53 -10.78 -2.39
N ALA A 264 20.65 -10.68 -1.40
CA ALA A 264 20.73 -11.48 -0.19
C ALA A 264 20.45 -12.97 -0.45
N LEU A 265 19.49 -13.30 -1.32
CA LEU A 265 19.20 -14.68 -1.75
C LEU A 265 20.36 -15.30 -2.55
N LEU A 266 21.05 -14.50 -3.38
CA LEU A 266 22.27 -14.90 -4.06
C LEU A 266 23.49 -15.02 -3.13
N GLU A 267 23.37 -14.66 -1.86
CA GLU A 267 24.51 -14.55 -0.94
C GLU A 267 25.62 -13.64 -1.51
N ASP A 268 25.23 -12.59 -2.24
CA ASP A 268 26.09 -11.67 -3.01
C ASP A 268 27.02 -12.39 -4.02
N ARG A 269 26.67 -13.61 -4.43
CA ARG A 269 27.39 -14.45 -5.40
C ARG A 269 26.56 -14.57 -6.68
N GLY A 270 26.99 -13.94 -7.75
CA GLY A 270 26.26 -13.88 -9.02
C GLY A 270 26.20 -12.46 -9.55
N ARG A 271 25.15 -12.13 -10.28
CA ARG A 271 24.93 -10.80 -10.86
C ARG A 271 23.46 -10.46 -10.91
N ILE A 272 23.10 -9.24 -10.56
CA ILE A 272 21.76 -8.70 -10.71
C ILE A 272 21.82 -7.47 -11.60
N VAL A 273 21.12 -7.48 -12.71
CA VAL A 273 20.91 -6.31 -13.57
C VAL A 273 19.63 -5.64 -13.10
N ALA A 274 19.75 -4.40 -12.64
CA ALA A 274 18.63 -3.60 -12.17
C ALA A 274 18.27 -2.51 -13.18
N CYS A 275 17.04 -2.55 -13.72
CA CYS A 275 16.53 -1.60 -14.69
C CYS A 275 15.35 -0.84 -14.09
N ASP A 276 15.27 0.45 -14.38
CA ASP A 276 14.11 1.30 -14.09
C ASP A 276 14.23 2.57 -14.94
N PRO A 277 13.15 3.13 -15.49
CA PRO A 277 13.20 4.40 -16.22
C PRO A 277 13.50 5.61 -15.32
N ASP A 278 13.27 5.50 -14.00
CA ASP A 278 13.51 6.56 -13.03
C ASP A 278 14.96 6.50 -12.49
N LEU A 279 15.84 7.32 -13.08
CA LEU A 279 17.25 7.39 -12.70
C LEU A 279 17.47 7.83 -11.24
N GLU A 280 16.56 8.62 -10.65
CA GLU A 280 16.67 8.98 -9.24
C GLU A 280 16.39 7.79 -8.31
N ARG A 281 15.47 6.92 -8.72
CA ARG A 281 15.21 5.65 -8.01
C ARG A 281 16.42 4.74 -8.09
N LEU A 282 17.01 4.59 -9.26
CA LEU A 282 18.24 3.81 -9.45
C LEU A 282 19.41 4.35 -8.62
N ALA A 283 19.61 5.67 -8.60
CA ALA A 283 20.63 6.29 -7.74
C ALA A 283 20.37 6.04 -6.24
N ARG A 284 19.10 5.93 -5.83
CA ARG A 284 18.75 5.51 -4.46
C ARG A 284 19.07 4.05 -4.22
N LEU A 285 18.79 3.17 -5.20
CA LEU A 285 19.14 1.75 -5.15
C LEU A 285 20.65 1.57 -4.92
N GLU A 286 21.50 2.25 -5.70
CA GLU A 286 22.96 2.14 -5.55
C GLU A 286 23.46 2.56 -4.17
N ARG A 287 22.92 3.66 -3.61
CA ARG A 287 23.24 4.08 -2.25
C ARG A 287 22.82 3.03 -1.22
N ARG A 288 21.65 2.43 -1.39
CA ARG A 288 21.15 1.37 -0.50
C ARG A 288 21.97 0.08 -0.65
N ALA A 289 22.36 -0.29 -1.87
CA ALA A 289 23.19 -1.46 -2.14
C ALA A 289 24.54 -1.35 -1.40
N ARG A 290 25.24 -0.20 -1.53
CA ARG A 290 26.47 0.05 -0.77
C ARG A 290 26.26 -0.08 0.74
N LYS A 291 25.16 0.50 1.27
CA LYS A 291 24.82 0.42 2.70
C LYS A 291 24.49 -0.99 3.14
N ALA A 292 23.83 -1.76 2.29
CA ALA A 292 23.47 -3.16 2.55
C ALA A 292 24.67 -4.13 2.42
N GLY A 293 25.75 -3.70 1.79
CA GLY A 293 26.90 -4.56 1.48
C GLY A 293 26.63 -5.51 0.31
N ALA A 294 25.71 -5.15 -0.58
CA ALA A 294 25.39 -5.89 -1.80
C ALA A 294 26.25 -5.36 -2.95
N THR A 295 27.16 -6.20 -3.45
CA THR A 295 28.14 -5.84 -4.50
C THR A 295 27.79 -6.45 -5.86
N CYS A 296 26.90 -7.45 -5.89
CA CYS A 296 26.48 -8.16 -7.11
C CYS A 296 25.45 -7.39 -7.97
N ILE A 297 25.03 -6.18 -7.56
CA ILE A 297 24.01 -5.37 -8.24
C ILE A 297 24.69 -4.41 -9.22
N GLU A 298 24.21 -4.41 -10.46
CA GLU A 298 24.61 -3.52 -11.53
C GLU A 298 23.38 -2.81 -12.09
N VAL A 299 23.41 -1.48 -12.14
CA VAL A 299 22.40 -0.68 -12.81
C VAL A 299 22.73 -0.62 -14.30
N GLY A 300 21.77 -0.93 -15.17
CA GLY A 300 22.03 -0.96 -16.60
C GLY A 300 20.83 -1.36 -17.45
N GLU A 301 21.10 -1.66 -18.71
CA GLU A 301 20.10 -2.13 -19.67
C GLU A 301 19.79 -3.63 -19.48
N ALA A 302 18.56 -4.02 -19.85
CA ALA A 302 18.13 -5.41 -19.82
C ALA A 302 19.00 -6.28 -20.74
N ARG A 303 19.37 -7.46 -20.26
CA ARG A 303 20.18 -8.45 -20.97
C ARG A 303 19.80 -9.86 -20.54
N PRO A 304 20.11 -10.91 -21.33
CA PRO A 304 19.73 -12.27 -21.02
C PRO A 304 20.21 -12.73 -19.65
N CYS A 305 19.27 -13.23 -18.85
CA CYS A 305 19.50 -13.72 -17.49
C CYS A 305 18.75 -15.04 -17.25
N GLN A 306 19.21 -15.80 -16.26
CA GLN A 306 18.58 -17.07 -15.88
C GLN A 306 17.25 -16.85 -15.17
N ARG A 307 17.07 -15.72 -14.51
CA ARG A 307 15.84 -15.39 -13.80
C ARG A 307 15.48 -13.93 -14.02
N VAL A 308 14.22 -13.66 -14.31
CA VAL A 308 13.72 -12.32 -14.57
C VAL A 308 12.53 -12.03 -13.68
N LEU A 309 12.60 -10.91 -12.98
CA LEU A 309 11.50 -10.34 -12.18
C LEU A 309 10.92 -9.13 -12.90
N VAL A 310 9.60 -9.12 -13.03
CA VAL A 310 8.80 -7.98 -13.44
C VAL A 310 7.86 -7.62 -12.28
N ASP A 311 8.35 -6.83 -11.31
CA ASP A 311 7.51 -6.19 -10.29
C ASP A 311 6.87 -4.96 -10.93
N ALA A 312 5.80 -5.18 -11.67
CA ALA A 312 5.29 -4.23 -12.65
C ALA A 312 4.65 -2.99 -12.01
N PRO A 313 4.81 -1.80 -12.61
CA PRO A 313 4.00 -0.65 -12.25
C PRO A 313 2.53 -0.99 -12.44
N CYS A 314 1.69 -0.61 -11.46
CA CYS A 314 0.29 -1.00 -11.40
C CYS A 314 -0.54 0.06 -10.65
N SER A 315 -1.84 -0.17 -10.52
CA SER A 315 -2.77 0.72 -9.81
C SER A 315 -2.60 0.75 -8.28
N GLU A 316 -1.79 -0.15 -7.70
CA GLU A 316 -1.40 -0.16 -6.27
C GLU A 316 -2.57 -0.35 -5.29
N LEU A 317 -3.70 -0.94 -5.71
CA LEU A 317 -4.87 -1.10 -4.84
C LEU A 317 -4.64 -2.06 -3.68
N GLY A 318 -3.71 -3.00 -3.80
CA GLY A 318 -3.37 -3.94 -2.73
C GLY A 318 -2.66 -3.31 -1.53
N ILE A 319 -2.05 -2.13 -1.72
CA ILE A 319 -1.26 -1.43 -0.71
C ILE A 319 -1.92 -0.16 -0.18
N LEU A 320 -3.21 0.08 -0.47
CA LEU A 320 -3.95 1.30 -0.09
C LEU A 320 -3.89 1.60 1.42
N ARG A 321 -3.73 0.60 2.27
CA ARG A 321 -3.56 0.80 3.71
C ARG A 321 -2.23 1.46 4.10
N ARG A 322 -1.27 1.58 3.17
CA ARG A 322 0.03 2.24 3.37
C ARG A 322 -0.05 3.75 3.12
N GLY A 323 -0.94 4.18 2.21
CA GLY A 323 -1.19 5.57 1.89
C GLY A 323 -2.68 5.76 1.56
N PRO A 324 -3.54 5.93 2.58
CA PRO A 324 -4.99 5.90 2.41
C PRO A 324 -5.54 6.99 1.46
N ASP A 325 -4.85 8.11 1.32
CA ASP A 325 -5.16 9.18 0.38
C ASP A 325 -4.90 8.78 -1.09
N ALA A 326 -4.11 7.74 -1.36
CA ALA A 326 -3.81 7.26 -2.71
C ALA A 326 -5.08 6.87 -3.47
N ARG A 327 -6.13 6.39 -2.78
CA ARG A 327 -7.44 6.07 -3.37
C ARG A 327 -8.11 7.23 -4.09
N TRP A 328 -7.77 8.47 -3.76
CA TRP A 328 -8.35 9.68 -4.33
C TRP A 328 -7.50 10.34 -5.41
N ARG A 329 -6.26 9.90 -5.56
CA ARG A 329 -5.30 10.52 -6.50
C ARG A 329 -5.33 9.91 -7.89
N ARG A 330 -6.08 8.84 -8.09
CA ARG A 330 -6.21 8.14 -9.37
C ARG A 330 -7.69 7.86 -9.67
N ASP A 331 -8.05 8.02 -10.92
CA ASP A 331 -9.33 7.58 -11.48
C ASP A 331 -9.15 6.35 -12.38
N LEU A 332 -10.27 5.78 -12.84
CA LEU A 332 -10.25 4.61 -13.70
C LEU A 332 -9.54 4.86 -15.04
N ALA A 333 -9.69 6.07 -15.61
CA ALA A 333 -9.05 6.44 -16.89
C ALA A 333 -7.52 6.47 -16.74
N GLN A 334 -7.03 7.00 -15.62
CA GLN A 334 -5.60 7.07 -15.33
C GLN A 334 -4.96 5.69 -15.12
N VAL A 335 -5.71 4.69 -14.65
CA VAL A 335 -5.18 3.32 -14.44
C VAL A 335 -5.42 2.39 -15.62
N ALA A 336 -6.19 2.82 -16.62
CA ALA A 336 -6.56 2.00 -17.78
C ALA A 336 -5.37 1.59 -18.67
N HIS A 337 -4.26 2.33 -18.64
CA HIS A 337 -3.07 2.06 -19.45
C HIS A 337 -2.17 0.95 -18.87
N PHE A 338 -2.30 0.61 -17.58
CA PHE A 338 -1.38 -0.34 -16.93
C PHE A 338 -1.36 -1.73 -17.59
N PRO A 339 -2.49 -2.36 -17.98
CA PRO A 339 -2.43 -3.67 -18.62
C PRO A 339 -1.58 -3.70 -19.91
N ALA A 340 -1.67 -2.66 -20.74
CA ALA A 340 -0.86 -2.56 -21.96
C ALA A 340 0.63 -2.37 -21.64
N LEU A 341 0.95 -1.52 -20.64
CA LEU A 341 2.32 -1.33 -20.17
C LEU A 341 2.90 -2.64 -19.60
N GLN A 342 2.14 -3.34 -18.77
CA GLN A 342 2.54 -4.59 -18.16
C GLN A 342 2.80 -5.68 -19.20
N ARG A 343 1.97 -5.73 -20.26
CA ARG A 343 2.20 -6.61 -21.42
C ARG A 343 3.52 -6.30 -22.12
N ALA A 344 3.80 -5.04 -22.41
CA ALA A 344 5.05 -4.62 -23.05
C ALA A 344 6.28 -4.97 -22.19
N LEU A 345 6.17 -4.83 -20.86
CA LEU A 345 7.23 -5.23 -19.94
C LEU A 345 7.45 -6.75 -19.94
N LEU A 346 6.38 -7.54 -20.00
CA LEU A 346 6.47 -9.02 -20.10
C LEU A 346 7.13 -9.45 -21.39
N GLU A 347 6.83 -8.83 -22.55
CA GLU A 347 7.52 -9.11 -23.83
C GLU A 347 9.02 -8.81 -23.73
N THR A 348 9.36 -7.65 -23.13
CA THR A 348 10.76 -7.28 -22.88
C THR A 348 11.45 -8.29 -21.95
N ALA A 349 10.76 -8.72 -20.90
CA ALA A 349 11.27 -9.69 -19.94
C ALA A 349 11.51 -11.06 -20.61
N LEU A 350 10.53 -11.55 -21.38
CA LEU A 350 10.62 -12.84 -22.08
C LEU A 350 11.80 -12.89 -23.06
N ALA A 351 12.04 -11.79 -23.79
CA ALA A 351 13.19 -11.68 -24.68
C ALA A 351 14.55 -11.74 -23.95
N ASN A 352 14.55 -11.55 -22.62
CA ASN A 352 15.73 -11.54 -21.77
C ASN A 352 15.78 -12.72 -20.78
N VAL A 353 14.90 -13.72 -20.88
CA VAL A 353 15.03 -14.97 -20.13
C VAL A 353 15.83 -15.98 -20.95
N LEU A 354 16.88 -16.55 -20.35
CA LEU A 354 17.61 -17.65 -20.97
C LEU A 354 16.75 -18.93 -21.03
N PRO A 355 16.93 -19.79 -22.03
CA PRO A 355 16.19 -21.06 -22.13
C PRO A 355 16.27 -21.87 -20.83
N GLY A 356 15.14 -22.36 -20.34
CA GLY A 356 15.02 -23.05 -19.05
C GLY A 356 15.03 -22.14 -17.83
N GLY A 357 15.12 -20.82 -18.03
CA GLY A 357 15.08 -19.83 -16.97
C GLY A 357 13.67 -19.59 -16.40
N LEU A 358 13.57 -18.77 -15.37
CA LEU A 358 12.31 -18.39 -14.72
C LEU A 358 11.96 -16.93 -15.00
N LEU A 359 10.68 -16.70 -15.31
CA LEU A 359 10.05 -15.39 -15.39
C LEU A 359 9.01 -15.27 -14.29
N VAL A 360 9.12 -14.24 -13.46
CA VAL A 360 8.13 -13.89 -12.43
C VAL A 360 7.51 -12.54 -12.79
N TYR A 361 6.22 -12.54 -12.98
CA TYR A 361 5.38 -11.34 -13.08
C TYR A 361 4.70 -11.08 -11.75
N ALA A 362 4.73 -9.86 -11.26
CA ALA A 362 4.10 -9.50 -10.01
C ALA A 362 3.49 -8.10 -10.07
N THR A 363 2.41 -7.89 -9.30
CA THR A 363 1.76 -6.61 -9.06
C THR A 363 1.37 -6.45 -7.59
N CYS A 364 1.21 -5.21 -7.14
CA CYS A 364 0.62 -4.89 -5.85
C CYS A 364 -0.82 -4.35 -6.01
N THR A 365 -1.58 -4.87 -6.97
CA THR A 365 -2.97 -4.47 -7.21
C THR A 365 -3.95 -5.61 -7.01
N LEU A 366 -5.23 -5.23 -6.83
CA LEU A 366 -6.37 -6.14 -6.72
C LEU A 366 -7.22 -6.17 -7.99
N ARG A 367 -6.78 -5.45 -9.05
CA ARG A 367 -7.48 -5.41 -10.33
C ARG A 367 -7.15 -6.63 -11.17
N ASP A 368 -8.20 -7.40 -11.50
CA ASP A 368 -8.02 -8.61 -12.32
C ASP A 368 -7.55 -8.29 -13.73
N GLU A 369 -7.89 -7.12 -14.28
CA GLU A 369 -7.40 -6.64 -15.58
C GLU A 369 -5.87 -6.48 -15.63
N GLU A 370 -5.24 -6.18 -14.50
CA GLU A 370 -3.78 -6.05 -14.36
C GLU A 370 -3.11 -7.36 -13.90
N ASN A 371 -3.88 -8.33 -13.44
CA ASN A 371 -3.44 -9.61 -12.91
C ASN A 371 -3.69 -10.72 -13.95
N ARG A 372 -4.80 -11.46 -13.83
CA ARG A 372 -5.17 -12.53 -14.79
C ARG A 372 -5.42 -12.00 -16.20
N GLY A 373 -5.97 -10.79 -16.31
CA GLY A 373 -6.20 -10.11 -17.59
C GLY A 373 -4.93 -9.85 -18.39
N VAL A 374 -3.77 -9.79 -17.72
CA VAL A 374 -2.45 -9.72 -18.36
C VAL A 374 -1.82 -11.11 -18.49
N ALA A 375 -1.79 -11.90 -17.43
CA ALA A 375 -1.07 -13.16 -17.37
C ALA A 375 -1.65 -14.24 -18.33
N LEU A 376 -2.98 -14.41 -18.35
CA LEU A 376 -3.60 -15.46 -19.17
C LEU A 376 -3.51 -15.20 -20.69
N PRO A 377 -3.72 -13.96 -21.21
CA PRO A 377 -3.45 -13.69 -22.62
C PRO A 377 -1.98 -13.89 -22.98
N PHE A 378 -1.04 -13.47 -22.13
CA PHE A 378 0.38 -13.65 -22.34
C PHE A 378 0.76 -15.13 -22.48
N GLU A 379 0.24 -16.01 -21.65
CA GLU A 379 0.43 -17.47 -21.77
C GLU A 379 -0.09 -18.03 -23.10
N ARG A 380 -1.29 -17.59 -23.52
CA ARG A 380 -1.89 -18.08 -24.77
C ARG A 380 -1.09 -17.68 -26.00
N GLU A 381 -0.46 -16.51 -25.98
CA GLU A 381 0.37 -16.01 -27.08
C GLU A 381 1.76 -16.63 -27.08
N HIS A 382 2.21 -17.16 -25.93
CA HIS A 382 3.53 -17.79 -25.77
C HIS A 382 3.40 -19.26 -25.31
N PRO A 383 2.97 -20.20 -26.18
CA PRO A 383 2.66 -21.59 -25.80
C PRO A 383 3.88 -22.41 -25.35
N ARG A 384 5.09 -21.87 -25.44
CA ARG A 384 6.30 -22.50 -24.90
C ARG A 384 6.51 -22.21 -23.41
N LEU A 385 5.82 -21.23 -22.88
CA LEU A 385 5.87 -20.94 -21.44
C LEU A 385 5.13 -22.04 -20.67
N VAL A 386 5.78 -22.55 -19.64
CA VAL A 386 5.17 -23.50 -18.71
C VAL A 386 4.90 -22.77 -17.39
N ARG A 387 3.62 -22.55 -17.08
CA ARG A 387 3.27 -21.98 -15.77
C ARG A 387 3.61 -22.97 -14.67
N LEU A 388 4.38 -22.51 -13.70
CA LEU A 388 4.73 -23.27 -12.51
C LEU A 388 3.82 -22.88 -11.34
N ALA A 389 3.50 -23.85 -10.47
CA ALA A 389 2.91 -23.52 -9.18
C ALA A 389 3.98 -22.80 -8.32
N PRO A 390 3.70 -21.58 -7.85
CA PRO A 390 4.63 -20.83 -7.01
C PRO A 390 5.00 -21.61 -5.74
N ARG A 391 6.27 -21.61 -5.35
CA ARG A 391 6.70 -22.19 -4.09
C ARG A 391 6.34 -21.27 -2.93
N ALA A 392 5.12 -21.37 -2.48
CA ALA A 392 4.55 -20.59 -1.40
C ALA A 392 3.65 -21.47 -0.53
N ASP A 393 3.22 -20.95 0.62
CA ASP A 393 2.19 -21.61 1.43
C ASP A 393 0.91 -21.80 0.61
N ARG A 394 0.22 -22.94 0.83
CA ARG A 394 -1.01 -23.27 0.07
C ARG A 394 -2.11 -22.22 0.20
N SER A 395 -2.17 -21.52 1.33
CA SER A 395 -3.16 -20.44 1.53
C SER A 395 -2.94 -19.23 0.61
N LEU A 396 -1.73 -19.07 0.06
CA LEU A 396 -1.33 -18.02 -0.87
C LEU A 396 -1.50 -18.43 -2.34
N LEU A 397 -2.00 -19.63 -2.60
CA LEU A 397 -2.23 -20.13 -3.97
C LEU A 397 -3.72 -20.07 -4.29
N ALA A 398 -4.06 -19.38 -5.37
CA ALA A 398 -5.39 -19.38 -5.92
C ALA A 398 -5.72 -20.74 -6.58
N GLN A 399 -7.01 -21.03 -6.82
CA GLN A 399 -7.44 -22.29 -7.42
C GLN A 399 -6.86 -22.54 -8.82
N ASP A 400 -6.59 -21.47 -9.56
CA ASP A 400 -5.98 -21.48 -10.88
C ASP A 400 -4.44 -21.50 -10.85
N GLY A 401 -3.84 -21.60 -9.68
CA GLY A 401 -2.40 -21.80 -9.49
C GLY A 401 -1.56 -20.50 -9.50
N PHE A 402 -2.17 -19.34 -9.52
CA PHE A 402 -1.46 -18.08 -9.31
C PHE A 402 -1.19 -17.83 -7.82
N PHE A 403 -0.17 -17.03 -7.53
CA PHE A 403 0.06 -16.51 -6.19
C PHE A 403 -0.86 -15.32 -5.93
N GLU A 404 -1.52 -15.32 -4.77
CA GLU A 404 -2.32 -14.20 -4.29
C GLU A 404 -2.16 -14.00 -2.80
N SER A 405 -1.97 -12.76 -2.37
CA SER A 405 -2.08 -12.41 -0.96
C SER A 405 -3.12 -11.30 -0.76
N PHE A 406 -3.79 -11.35 0.39
CA PHE A 406 -4.83 -10.39 0.73
C PHE A 406 -4.71 -9.93 2.18
N PRO A 407 -4.92 -8.62 2.48
CA PRO A 407 -4.80 -8.09 3.84
C PRO A 407 -5.72 -8.77 4.86
N HIS A 408 -6.95 -9.08 4.49
CA HIS A 408 -7.96 -9.69 5.35
C HIS A 408 -7.76 -11.19 5.61
N ARG A 409 -7.06 -11.89 4.72
CA ARG A 409 -6.80 -13.34 4.83
C ARG A 409 -5.43 -13.63 5.44
N HIS A 410 -4.40 -12.92 5.01
CA HIS A 410 -3.00 -13.23 5.29
C HIS A 410 -2.31 -12.21 6.19
N GLY A 411 -2.94 -11.03 6.43
CA GLY A 411 -2.34 -9.95 7.19
C GLY A 411 -1.28 -9.13 6.43
N THR A 412 -0.84 -9.61 5.26
CA THR A 412 0.09 -8.93 4.34
C THR A 412 -0.63 -7.86 3.51
N ASP A 413 0.07 -7.07 2.72
CA ASP A 413 -0.55 -6.30 1.65
C ASP A 413 -1.08 -7.22 0.55
N GLY A 414 -1.88 -6.67 -0.39
CA GLY A 414 -2.43 -7.41 -1.51
C GLY A 414 -1.44 -7.49 -2.67
N PHE A 415 -1.11 -8.71 -3.09
CA PHE A 415 -0.22 -8.98 -4.22
C PHE A 415 -0.76 -10.09 -5.10
N PHE A 416 -0.36 -10.06 -6.35
CA PHE A 416 -0.56 -11.12 -7.32
C PHE A 416 0.79 -11.48 -7.95
N ALA A 417 1.00 -12.77 -8.29
CA ALA A 417 2.12 -13.16 -9.14
C ALA A 417 1.82 -14.40 -9.99
N ALA A 418 2.48 -14.44 -11.14
CA ALA A 418 2.59 -15.60 -12.03
C ALA A 418 4.05 -15.98 -12.20
N VAL A 419 4.33 -17.28 -12.24
CA VAL A 419 5.68 -17.84 -12.40
C VAL A 419 5.69 -18.75 -13.62
N TRP A 420 6.63 -18.51 -14.53
CA TRP A 420 6.80 -19.34 -15.73
C TRP A 420 8.23 -19.82 -15.89
N GLN A 421 8.35 -21.03 -16.38
CA GLN A 421 9.58 -21.54 -16.98
C GLN A 421 9.54 -21.26 -18.48
N CYS A 422 10.67 -20.76 -19.03
CA CYS A 422 10.80 -20.32 -20.41
C CYS A 422 11.65 -21.30 -21.24
#